data_73fd3c401c65a9560e1d98fdd052604b
#
_entry.id   73fd3c401c65a9560e1d98fdd052604b
#
_cell.length_a   1.000
_cell.length_b   1.000
_cell.length_c   1.000
_cell.angle_alpha   90.00
_cell.angle_beta   90.00
_cell.angle_gamma   90.00
#
_symmetry.space_group_name_H-M   'P 1'
#
loop_
_entity.id
_entity.type
_entity.pdbx_description
1 polymer ?
#
loop_
_entity_poly.entity_id
_entity_poly.type
_entity_poly.pdbx_seq_one_letter_code
_entity_poly.pdbx_strand_id
1 'polypeptide(L)'
;MIKPQCYSITVFTERWREIRNFYVNILAAKVISERTDRYVDLMLGGMPLTIRPCLMGEAVSYFHLYLSIKERQAVLDQLRRNGVIVLNDGPYANFRDPEGRLIKVSESEAVLFKSPESLRHQTKAAA
;
A
#
# COMPACT_ATOMS: atom_id res chain seq x y z
N MET A 1 20.15 -24.73 -2.23
CA MET A 1 19.85 -23.29 -2.44
C MET A 1 18.54 -22.92 -1.73
N ILE A 2 18.56 -21.85 -0.98
CA ILE A 2 17.36 -21.38 -0.26
C ILE A 2 16.42 -20.71 -1.25
N LYS A 3 15.14 -21.08 -1.22
CA LYS A 3 14.09 -20.43 -2.02
C LYS A 3 13.09 -19.78 -1.07
N PRO A 4 13.38 -18.57 -0.59
CA PRO A 4 12.48 -17.90 0.32
C PRO A 4 11.17 -17.50 -0.33
N GLN A 5 10.09 -17.53 0.43
CA GLN A 5 8.81 -16.99 0.04
C GLN A 5 8.41 -15.93 1.06
N CYS A 6 7.89 -14.81 0.58
CA CYS A 6 7.33 -13.82 1.49
C CYS A 6 5.95 -14.30 1.96
N TYR A 7 5.85 -14.62 3.24
CA TYR A 7 4.58 -15.03 3.83
C TYR A 7 3.69 -13.83 4.13
N SER A 8 4.27 -12.80 4.75
CA SER A 8 3.55 -11.57 5.09
C SER A 8 4.54 -10.48 5.50
N ILE A 9 4.10 -9.23 5.33
CA ILE A 9 4.78 -8.07 5.90
C ILE A 9 3.92 -7.61 7.07
N THR A 10 4.50 -7.46 8.26
CA THR A 10 3.79 -6.99 9.44
C THR A 10 4.00 -5.50 9.62
N VAL A 11 2.89 -4.80 9.82
CA VAL A 11 2.86 -3.36 10.10
C VAL A 11 2.41 -3.17 11.53
N PHE A 12 3.23 -2.53 12.34
CA PHE A 12 2.89 -2.17 13.71
C PHE A 12 2.29 -0.79 13.76
N THR A 13 1.19 -0.62 14.51
CA THR A 13 0.41 0.61 14.57
C THR A 13 -0.01 0.90 16.01
N GLU A 14 -0.11 2.19 16.35
CA GLU A 14 -0.70 2.64 17.61
C GLU A 14 -2.23 2.86 17.47
N ARG A 15 -2.76 2.72 16.26
CA ARG A 15 -4.18 2.97 15.93
C ARG A 15 -4.73 1.81 15.12
N TRP A 16 -4.74 0.63 15.71
CA TRP A 16 -5.07 -0.60 14.97
C TRP A 16 -6.41 -0.52 14.22
N ARG A 17 -7.47 -0.08 14.90
CA ARG A 17 -8.82 -0.03 14.28
C ARG A 17 -8.87 0.98 13.13
N GLU A 18 -8.29 2.14 13.32
CA GLU A 18 -8.27 3.20 12.31
C GLU A 18 -7.45 2.77 11.09
N ILE A 19 -6.29 2.19 11.30
CA ILE A 19 -5.44 1.69 10.22
C ILE A 19 -6.08 0.50 9.51
N ARG A 20 -6.59 -0.46 10.27
CA ARG A 20 -7.33 -1.59 9.70
C ARG A 20 -8.46 -1.10 8.80
N ASN A 21 -9.27 -0.16 9.27
CA ASN A 21 -10.42 0.35 8.53
C ASN A 21 -9.99 1.13 7.27
N PHE A 22 -8.89 1.86 7.34
CA PHE A 22 -8.35 2.56 6.18
C PHE A 22 -7.99 1.57 5.07
N TYR A 23 -7.22 0.54 5.37
CA TYR A 23 -6.79 -0.42 4.36
C TYR A 23 -7.93 -1.28 3.84
N VAL A 24 -8.86 -1.66 4.68
CA VAL A 24 -10.01 -2.49 4.27
C VAL A 24 -11.08 -1.67 3.55
N ASN A 25 -11.50 -0.55 4.11
CA ASN A 25 -12.65 0.19 3.61
C ASN A 25 -12.29 1.19 2.51
N ILE A 26 -11.09 1.76 2.54
CA ILE A 26 -10.66 2.77 1.57
C ILE A 26 -9.83 2.13 0.46
N LEU A 27 -8.86 1.28 0.79
CA LEU A 27 -8.00 0.64 -0.20
C LEU A 27 -8.52 -0.73 -0.67
N ALA A 28 -9.66 -1.17 -0.14
CA ALA A 28 -10.32 -2.42 -0.53
C ALA A 28 -9.44 -3.67 -0.34
N ALA A 29 -8.59 -3.68 0.68
CA ALA A 29 -7.84 -4.87 1.03
C ALA A 29 -8.80 -5.97 1.51
N LYS A 30 -8.53 -7.19 1.08
CA LYS A 30 -9.34 -8.35 1.46
C LYS A 30 -8.90 -8.88 2.82
N VAL A 31 -9.84 -9.01 3.74
CA VAL A 31 -9.59 -9.63 5.04
C VAL A 31 -9.49 -11.14 4.86
N ILE A 32 -8.37 -11.72 5.24
CA ILE A 32 -8.14 -13.16 5.19
C ILE A 32 -8.47 -13.78 6.55
N SER A 33 -8.01 -13.13 7.61
CA SER A 33 -8.20 -13.59 8.98
C SER A 33 -8.05 -12.38 9.89
N GLU A 34 -8.82 -12.31 10.97
CA GLU A 34 -8.62 -11.21 11.92
C GLU A 34 -9.08 -11.58 13.33
N ARG A 35 -8.44 -10.94 14.28
CA ARG A 35 -8.83 -10.94 15.67
C ARG A 35 -8.79 -9.49 16.15
N THR A 36 -9.95 -8.94 16.49
CA THR A 36 -10.11 -7.53 16.84
C THR A 36 -9.06 -7.06 17.87
N ASP A 37 -8.41 -5.94 17.56
CA ASP A 37 -7.35 -5.32 18.38
C ASP A 37 -6.12 -6.20 18.61
N ARG A 38 -5.99 -7.31 17.89
CA ARG A 38 -4.85 -8.21 17.98
C ARG A 38 -4.08 -8.29 16.67
N TYR A 39 -4.77 -8.60 15.59
CA TYR A 39 -4.19 -8.65 14.25
C TYR A 39 -5.28 -8.64 13.20
N VAL A 40 -4.91 -8.25 12.01
CA VAL A 40 -5.66 -8.54 10.80
C VAL A 40 -4.69 -8.92 9.69
N ASP A 41 -4.95 -10.07 9.06
CA ASP A 41 -4.22 -10.52 7.88
C ASP A 41 -5.00 -10.10 6.65
N LEU A 42 -4.37 -9.31 5.80
CA LEU A 42 -4.97 -8.72 4.62
C LEU A 42 -4.27 -9.19 3.35
N MET A 43 -5.01 -9.18 2.27
CA MET A 43 -4.44 -9.24 0.93
C MET A 43 -4.73 -7.92 0.24
N LEU A 44 -3.68 -7.15 -0.01
CA LEU A 44 -3.76 -5.86 -0.71
C LEU A 44 -3.13 -6.02 -2.09
N GLY A 45 -3.99 -6.16 -3.12
CA GLY A 45 -3.53 -6.30 -4.50
C GLY A 45 -2.52 -7.43 -4.70
N GLY A 46 -2.73 -8.58 -4.07
CA GLY A 46 -1.81 -9.71 -4.16
C GLY A 46 -0.66 -9.68 -3.15
N MET A 47 -0.55 -8.63 -2.35
CA MET A 47 0.48 -8.54 -1.31
C MET A 47 -0.10 -8.90 0.05
N PRO A 48 0.45 -9.93 0.73
CA PRO A 48 0.05 -10.25 2.09
C PRO A 48 0.55 -9.16 3.06
N LEU A 49 -0.35 -8.66 3.88
CA LEU A 49 -0.08 -7.60 4.84
C LEU A 49 -0.75 -7.92 6.16
N THR A 50 -0.01 -7.91 7.25
CA THR A 50 -0.57 -8.11 8.59
C THR A 50 -0.46 -6.81 9.37
N ILE A 51 -1.55 -6.38 10.01
CA ILE A 51 -1.57 -5.19 10.85
C ILE A 51 -1.72 -5.62 12.30
N ARG A 52 -0.77 -5.20 13.14
CA ARG A 52 -0.75 -5.52 14.57
C ARG A 52 -0.54 -4.26 15.40
N PRO A 53 -1.14 -4.19 16.60
CA PRO A 53 -0.81 -3.10 17.51
C PRO A 53 0.63 -3.19 17.99
N CYS A 54 1.26 -2.03 18.21
CA CYS A 54 2.60 -1.97 18.80
C CYS A 54 2.59 -2.61 20.18
N LEU A 55 3.58 -3.46 20.44
CA LEU A 55 3.86 -3.97 21.77
C LEU A 55 4.78 -3.01 22.51
N MET A 56 4.91 -3.20 23.80
CA MET A 56 5.78 -2.36 24.63
C MET A 56 7.22 -2.36 24.08
N GLY A 57 7.76 -1.17 23.81
CA GLY A 57 9.10 -1.01 23.26
C GLY A 57 9.19 -1.10 21.73
N GLU A 58 8.11 -1.40 21.04
CA GLU A 58 8.09 -1.42 19.59
C GLU A 58 7.72 -0.04 19.04
N ALA A 59 8.35 0.32 17.93
CA ALA A 59 8.01 1.53 17.20
C ALA A 59 6.94 1.26 16.15
N VAL A 60 6.17 2.30 15.82
CA VAL A 60 5.26 2.27 14.67
C VAL A 60 6.07 1.99 13.41
N SER A 61 5.62 1.04 12.59
CA SER A 61 6.26 0.76 11.32
C SER A 61 6.00 1.86 10.31
N TYR A 62 7.01 2.24 9.54
CA TYR A 62 6.87 3.17 8.43
C TYR A 62 7.26 2.46 7.13
N PHE A 63 6.54 2.76 6.06
CA PHE A 63 6.85 2.28 4.73
C PHE A 63 6.32 3.23 3.66
N HIS A 64 6.84 3.08 2.46
CA HIS A 64 6.24 3.62 1.25
C HIS A 64 5.58 2.48 0.49
N LEU A 65 4.36 2.69 0.04
CA LEU A 65 3.62 1.70 -0.72
C LEU A 65 3.37 2.23 -2.13
N TYR A 66 3.63 1.40 -3.13
CA TYR A 66 3.37 1.73 -4.53
C TYR A 66 2.27 0.81 -5.03
N LEU A 67 1.16 1.40 -5.46
CA LEU A 67 0.02 0.66 -5.98
C LEU A 67 -0.21 0.99 -7.44
N SER A 68 -0.59 -0.01 -8.21
CA SER A 68 -1.11 0.14 -9.55
C SER A 68 -2.62 -0.11 -9.49
N ILE A 69 -3.41 0.87 -9.90
CA ILE A 69 -4.87 0.79 -9.79
C ILE A 69 -5.48 1.13 -11.15
N LYS A 70 -6.35 0.24 -11.64
CA LYS A 70 -7.19 0.56 -12.78
C LYS A 70 -8.21 1.61 -12.38
N GLU A 71 -8.63 2.42 -13.33
CA GLU A 71 -9.59 3.50 -13.07
C GLU A 71 -9.12 4.44 -11.96
N ARG A 72 -7.86 4.82 -12.05
CA ARG A 72 -7.18 5.66 -11.06
C ARG A 72 -8.00 6.89 -10.67
N GLN A 73 -8.57 7.60 -11.64
CA GLN A 73 -9.30 8.83 -11.35
C GLN A 73 -10.52 8.59 -10.46
N ALA A 74 -11.28 7.52 -10.72
CA ALA A 74 -12.43 7.18 -9.90
C ALA A 74 -12.02 6.85 -8.46
N VAL A 75 -10.91 6.13 -8.29
CA VAL A 75 -10.37 5.80 -6.97
C VAL A 75 -9.92 7.05 -6.23
N LEU A 76 -9.21 7.96 -6.92
CA LEU A 76 -8.77 9.21 -6.31
C LEU A 76 -9.94 10.10 -5.89
N ASP A 77 -10.99 10.15 -6.69
CA ASP A 77 -12.20 10.90 -6.35
C ASP A 77 -12.88 10.31 -5.12
N GLN A 78 -12.91 8.99 -5.00
CA GLN A 78 -13.45 8.31 -3.82
C GLN A 78 -12.62 8.60 -2.57
N LEU A 79 -11.31 8.60 -2.68
CA LEU A 79 -10.41 8.97 -1.58
C LEU A 79 -10.71 10.39 -1.10
N ARG A 80 -10.84 11.34 -2.03
CA ARG A 80 -11.16 12.72 -1.70
C ARG A 80 -12.53 12.86 -1.03
N ARG A 81 -13.51 12.11 -1.47
CA ARG A 81 -14.84 12.09 -0.83
C ARG A 81 -14.79 11.54 0.60
N ASN A 82 -13.81 10.70 0.91
CA ASN A 82 -13.58 10.19 2.27
C ASN A 82 -12.65 11.09 3.08
N GLY A 83 -12.37 12.29 2.62
CA GLY A 83 -11.55 13.26 3.34
C GLY A 83 -10.05 13.03 3.23
N VAL A 84 -9.60 12.18 2.34
CA VAL A 84 -8.17 11.93 2.12
C VAL A 84 -7.60 13.01 1.22
N ILE A 85 -6.51 13.64 1.63
CA ILE A 85 -5.80 14.62 0.82
C ILE A 85 -4.96 13.87 -0.21
N VAL A 86 -5.25 14.12 -1.49
CA VAL A 86 -4.55 13.49 -2.60
C VAL A 86 -3.78 14.56 -3.38
N LEU A 87 -2.49 14.33 -3.55
CA LEU A 87 -1.61 15.21 -4.32
C LEU A 87 -1.20 14.51 -5.62
N ASN A 88 -1.14 15.27 -6.71
CA ASN A 88 -0.61 14.76 -7.97
C ASN A 88 0.89 15.04 -8.05
N ASP A 89 1.66 14.05 -8.50
CA ASP A 89 3.10 14.12 -8.63
C ASP A 89 3.52 13.35 -9.88
N GLY A 90 3.43 14.03 -11.04
CA GLY A 90 3.75 13.43 -12.32
C GLY A 90 2.86 12.22 -12.62
N PRO A 91 3.48 11.04 -12.89
CA PRO A 91 2.71 9.83 -13.20
C PRO A 91 2.03 9.20 -11.98
N TYR A 92 2.31 9.70 -10.78
CA TYR A 92 1.77 9.18 -9.53
C TYR A 92 0.84 10.17 -8.87
N ALA A 93 -0.15 9.67 -8.15
CA ALA A 93 -0.86 10.41 -7.14
C ALA A 93 -0.39 9.94 -5.77
N ASN A 94 -0.32 10.84 -4.81
CA ASN A 94 0.19 10.56 -3.48
C ASN A 94 -0.87 10.82 -2.42
N PHE A 95 -0.99 9.94 -1.46
CA PHE A 95 -1.75 10.19 -0.25
C PHE A 95 -1.11 9.43 0.92
N ARG A 96 -1.61 9.67 2.12
CA ARG A 96 -1.07 9.04 3.31
C ARG A 96 -2.16 8.32 4.07
N ASP A 97 -1.78 7.22 4.72
CA ASP A 97 -2.68 6.59 5.67
C ASP A 97 -2.78 7.46 6.95
N PRO A 98 -3.68 7.14 7.90
CA PRO A 98 -3.86 7.97 9.09
C PRO A 98 -2.64 8.11 10.00
N GLU A 99 -1.62 7.26 9.85
CA GLU A 99 -0.36 7.35 10.59
C GLU A 99 0.79 7.91 9.74
N GLY A 100 0.49 8.43 8.55
CA GLY A 100 1.47 9.13 7.74
C GLY A 100 2.30 8.28 6.79
N ARG A 101 2.00 7.00 6.62
CA ARG A 101 2.68 6.16 5.64
C ARG A 101 2.29 6.60 4.24
N LEU A 102 3.29 6.76 3.38
CA LEU A 102 3.09 7.29 2.03
C LEU A 102 2.63 6.20 1.09
N ILE A 103 1.59 6.51 0.32
CA ILE A 103 1.05 5.61 -0.71
C ILE A 103 1.06 6.35 -2.03
N LYS A 104 1.72 5.76 -3.03
CA LYS A 104 1.77 6.27 -4.39
C LYS A 104 0.98 5.36 -5.31
N VAL A 105 0.21 5.96 -6.20
CA VAL A 105 -0.71 5.23 -7.08
C VAL A 105 -0.47 5.62 -8.53
N SER A 106 -0.36 4.63 -9.41
CA SER A 106 -0.32 4.81 -10.85
C SER A 106 -1.41 3.97 -11.52
N GLU A 107 -1.78 4.29 -12.77
CA GLU A 107 -2.72 3.49 -13.55
C GLU A 107 -2.09 2.28 -14.20
N SER A 108 -0.79 2.35 -14.44
CA SER A 108 -0.04 1.29 -15.06
C SER A 108 0.83 0.59 -14.05
N GLU A 109 1.31 -0.59 -14.40
CA GLU A 109 2.29 -1.28 -13.59
C GLU A 109 3.45 -0.35 -13.26
N ALA A 110 3.82 -0.28 -11.98
CA ALA A 110 4.85 0.62 -11.53
C ALA A 110 6.20 0.26 -12.15
N VAL A 111 6.90 1.27 -12.68
CA VAL A 111 8.22 1.11 -13.31
C VAL A 111 9.21 0.44 -12.38
N LEU A 112 9.11 0.68 -11.07
CA LEU A 112 10.00 0.12 -10.06
C LEU A 112 10.02 -1.42 -10.05
N PHE A 113 8.94 -2.06 -10.49
CA PHE A 113 8.82 -3.51 -10.48
C PHE A 113 9.15 -4.16 -11.83
N LYS A 114 9.55 -3.36 -12.81
CA LYS A 114 9.99 -3.88 -14.09
C LYS A 114 11.45 -4.33 -14.00
N SER A 115 11.82 -5.31 -14.82
CA SER A 115 13.19 -5.77 -14.89
C SER A 115 14.12 -4.65 -15.41
N PRO A 116 15.43 -4.68 -15.09
CA PRO A 116 16.38 -3.72 -15.64
C PRO A 116 16.36 -3.66 -17.17
N GLU A 117 16.11 -4.78 -17.81
CA GLU A 117 15.99 -4.86 -19.26
C GLU A 117 14.79 -4.07 -19.77
N SER A 118 13.63 -4.20 -19.13
CA SER A 118 12.44 -3.41 -19.47
C SER A 118 12.70 -1.92 -19.31
N LEU A 119 13.40 -1.52 -18.27
CA LEU A 119 13.77 -0.12 -18.04
C LEU A 119 14.70 0.42 -19.12
N ARG A 120 15.67 -0.39 -19.58
CA ARG A 120 16.56 0.00 -20.70
C ARG A 120 15.78 0.20 -21.99
N HIS A 121 14.82 -0.67 -22.30
CA HIS A 121 13.96 -0.52 -23.47
C HIS A 121 13.13 0.75 -23.40
N GLN A 122 12.56 1.08 -22.25
CA GLN A 122 11.83 2.31 -22.05
C GLN A 122 12.72 3.54 -22.26
N THR A 123 13.92 3.53 -21.75
CA THR A 123 14.88 4.61 -21.93
C THR A 123 15.21 4.81 -23.39
N LYS A 124 15.46 3.74 -24.14
CA LYS A 124 15.72 3.80 -25.57
C LYS A 124 14.53 4.35 -26.36
N ALA A 125 13.31 3.95 -25.98
CA ALA A 125 12.09 4.42 -26.62
C ALA A 125 11.85 5.91 -26.36
N ALA A 126 12.28 6.41 -25.22
CA ALA A 126 12.17 7.82 -24.85
C ALA A 126 13.24 8.70 -25.51
N ALA A 127 14.31 8.09 -25.93
CA ALA A 127 15.39 8.80 -26.63
C ALA A 127 15.11 8.95 -28.13
#